data_eeb0c10e6f39053795bdef852aeccd81
#
_entry.id   eeb0c10e6f39053795bdef852aeccd81
#
_cell.length_a   1.000
_cell.length_b   1.000
_cell.length_c   1.000
_cell.angle_alpha   90.00
_cell.angle_beta   90.00
_cell.angle_gamma   90.00
#
_symmetry.space_group_name_H-M   'P 1'
#
loop_
_entity.id
_entity.type
_entity.pdbx_description
1 polymer ?
#
loop_
_entity_poly.entity_id
_entity_poly.type
_entity_poly.pdbx_seq_one_letter_code
_entity_poly.pdbx_strand_id
1 'polypeptide(L)'
;WVEYCNLEREGRYAKWRSENGHPRPYGVKYWSIGNENYGDWEIGAKSAQQWGRLVKESAKMIKHIDPTTELTAAALTDLDWNISLLKNCSDFLDWISIHEYWDPLQEKNQCATYEEAMAYTNHVDDSIENIQGLLTAMNLKGKIKIAFDEWNLRSWYHPNVFHQPMGVTKEEYLTPRDENDQNATYTMADAVFSACFLNACNRHCDVVKMANFAPTVNTRGCIFTYDEGIVLRSTYHVFDLYVNLLGDTVVDCWCEDAPKMTVKSKAGALEEIQIIDALATMKKDSAILSLVNKDPGSGRALDVDFGAAPKEYRLHTLTGKAADSYNDIGKNEIFPVASQWLPFDGSSLTLPPHSVTIAEYRF
;
A
#
# COMPACT_ATOMS: atom_id res chain seq x y z
N TRP A 1 -2.40 -24.36 12.32
CA TRP A 1 -2.94 -23.82 11.07
C TRP A 1 -2.24 -24.41 9.84
N VAL A 2 -0.91 -24.41 9.75
CA VAL A 2 -0.18 -24.93 8.59
C VAL A 2 -0.55 -26.38 8.29
N GLU A 3 -0.58 -27.26 9.31
CA GLU A 3 -1.03 -28.64 9.17
C GLU A 3 -2.46 -28.72 8.61
N TYR A 4 -3.38 -27.93 9.16
CA TYR A 4 -4.78 -27.90 8.69
C TYR A 4 -4.88 -27.48 7.22
N CYS A 5 -4.12 -26.47 6.81
CA CYS A 5 -4.21 -25.92 5.46
C CYS A 5 -3.44 -26.72 4.41
N ASN A 6 -2.29 -27.29 4.76
CA ASN A 6 -1.32 -27.71 3.75
C ASN A 6 -1.04 -29.22 3.73
N LEU A 7 -1.19 -29.95 4.84
CA LEU A 7 -0.99 -31.41 4.81
C LEU A 7 -2.16 -32.13 4.12
N GLU A 8 -1.83 -33.15 3.33
CA GLU A 8 -2.85 -33.85 2.55
C GLU A 8 -3.82 -34.65 3.43
N ARG A 9 -3.34 -35.67 4.14
CA ARG A 9 -4.22 -36.56 4.92
C ARG A 9 -3.65 -36.98 6.26
N GLU A 10 -2.35 -36.88 6.45
CA GLU A 10 -1.68 -37.27 7.69
C GLU A 10 -1.70 -36.09 8.68
N GLY A 11 -1.89 -36.42 9.95
CA GLY A 11 -1.97 -35.44 11.00
C GLY A 11 -3.38 -35.14 11.48
N ARG A 12 -3.45 -34.68 12.72
CA ARG A 12 -4.73 -34.39 13.41
C ARG A 12 -5.56 -33.32 12.72
N TYR A 13 -4.91 -32.23 12.33
CA TYR A 13 -5.61 -31.05 11.79
C TYR A 13 -5.93 -31.22 10.31
N ALA A 14 -5.14 -31.92 9.53
CA ALA A 14 -5.47 -32.27 8.15
C ALA A 14 -6.71 -33.19 8.09
N LYS A 15 -6.79 -34.16 9.06
CA LYS A 15 -7.97 -35.01 9.20
C LYS A 15 -9.20 -34.18 9.57
N TRP A 16 -9.07 -33.24 10.51
CA TRP A 16 -10.15 -32.35 10.90
C TRP A 16 -10.65 -31.47 9.73
N ARG A 17 -9.74 -30.96 8.89
CA ARG A 17 -10.14 -30.27 7.65
C ARG A 17 -11.00 -31.18 6.77
N SER A 18 -10.60 -32.44 6.60
CA SER A 18 -11.36 -33.41 5.78
C SER A 18 -12.74 -33.69 6.36
N GLU A 19 -12.84 -33.80 7.68
CA GLU A 19 -14.11 -33.97 8.41
C GLU A 19 -15.03 -32.75 8.26
N ASN A 20 -14.46 -31.56 8.13
CA ASN A 20 -15.18 -30.32 7.83
C ASN A 20 -15.62 -30.21 6.35
N GLY A 21 -15.46 -31.25 5.54
CA GLY A 21 -15.88 -31.28 4.14
C GLY A 21 -14.83 -30.81 3.13
N HIS A 22 -13.62 -30.52 3.56
CA HIS A 22 -12.51 -30.02 2.71
C HIS A 22 -11.35 -31.04 2.64
N PRO A 23 -11.51 -32.16 1.90
CA PRO A 23 -10.50 -33.23 1.91
C PRO A 23 -9.17 -32.85 1.24
N ARG A 24 -9.19 -31.90 0.28
CA ARG A 24 -7.97 -31.43 -0.38
C ARG A 24 -7.32 -30.28 0.41
N PRO A 25 -5.97 -30.20 0.45
CA PRO A 25 -5.27 -29.05 1.00
C PRO A 25 -5.63 -27.75 0.30
N TYR A 26 -5.58 -26.65 1.05
CA TYR A 26 -5.73 -25.32 0.48
C TYR A 26 -4.44 -24.83 -0.19
N GLY A 27 -3.28 -25.38 0.21
CA GLY A 27 -1.98 -25.01 -0.36
C GLY A 27 -1.59 -23.57 -0.07
N VAL A 28 -1.81 -23.08 1.16
CA VAL A 28 -1.46 -21.72 1.55
C VAL A 28 0.05 -21.54 1.53
N LYS A 29 0.53 -20.68 0.66
CA LYS A 29 1.96 -20.47 0.42
C LYS A 29 2.61 -19.50 1.39
N TYR A 30 1.97 -18.37 1.65
CA TYR A 30 2.52 -17.27 2.44
C TYR A 30 1.98 -17.28 3.87
N TRP A 31 2.90 -17.26 4.85
CA TRP A 31 2.55 -17.30 6.27
C TRP A 31 3.29 -16.21 7.03
N SER A 32 2.53 -15.36 7.71
CA SER A 32 3.11 -14.36 8.60
C SER A 32 3.26 -14.89 10.02
N ILE A 33 4.40 -14.62 10.61
CA ILE A 33 4.67 -14.87 12.02
C ILE A 33 4.47 -13.54 12.76
N GLY A 34 3.43 -13.51 13.60
CA GLY A 34 3.05 -12.36 14.41
C GLY A 34 2.39 -11.22 13.65
N ASN A 35 2.10 -10.17 14.40
CA ASN A 35 1.53 -8.91 13.95
C ASN A 35 1.98 -7.83 14.91
N GLU A 36 2.66 -6.79 14.41
CA GLU A 36 3.07 -5.59 15.16
C GLU A 36 3.67 -5.85 16.55
N ASN A 37 4.35 -6.98 16.77
CA ASN A 37 4.88 -7.36 18.08
C ASN A 37 5.93 -6.40 18.66
N TYR A 38 6.28 -5.38 17.91
CA TYR A 38 7.08 -4.25 18.34
C TYR A 38 6.28 -3.20 19.11
N GLY A 39 4.96 -3.18 18.97
CA GLY A 39 4.09 -2.16 19.55
C GLY A 39 3.49 -2.59 20.88
N ASP A 40 3.56 -1.71 21.89
CA ASP A 40 3.00 -1.95 23.22
C ASP A 40 1.48 -2.08 23.23
N TRP A 41 0.81 -1.68 22.16
CA TRP A 41 -0.64 -1.90 21.94
C TRP A 41 -1.00 -3.34 21.60
N GLU A 42 -0.04 -4.16 21.21
CA GLU A 42 -0.28 -5.56 20.86
C GLU A 42 -0.15 -6.49 22.07
N ILE A 43 -1.11 -7.41 22.19
CA ILE A 43 -0.99 -8.51 23.18
C ILE A 43 0.18 -9.40 22.75
N GLY A 44 1.17 -9.50 23.61
CA GLY A 44 2.37 -10.28 23.31
C GLY A 44 3.48 -9.47 22.66
N ALA A 45 3.48 -8.14 22.83
CA ALA A 45 4.61 -7.28 22.48
C ALA A 45 5.94 -7.84 22.99
N LYS A 46 6.99 -7.61 22.25
CA LYS A 46 8.33 -8.17 22.47
C LYS A 46 9.40 -7.10 22.33
N SER A 47 10.52 -7.31 22.99
CA SER A 47 11.75 -6.64 22.54
C SER A 47 12.25 -7.27 21.23
N ALA A 48 13.03 -6.52 20.46
CA ALA A 48 13.58 -6.99 19.19
C ALA A 48 14.33 -8.33 19.32
N GLN A 49 15.06 -8.54 20.44
CA GLN A 49 15.77 -9.77 20.69
C GLN A 49 14.82 -10.97 21.00
N GLN A 50 13.80 -10.73 21.80
CA GLN A 50 12.79 -11.76 22.11
C GLN A 50 12.02 -12.14 20.86
N TRP A 51 11.72 -11.14 20.03
CA TRP A 51 11.03 -11.34 18.75
C TRP A 51 11.82 -12.23 17.79
N GLY A 52 13.08 -11.90 17.53
CA GLY A 52 13.93 -12.70 16.65
C GLY A 52 14.05 -14.17 17.10
N ARG A 53 14.09 -14.44 18.42
CA ARG A 53 14.11 -15.81 18.97
C ARG A 53 12.79 -16.52 18.73
N LEU A 54 11.66 -15.86 18.99
CA LEU A 54 10.32 -16.44 18.79
C LEU A 54 10.09 -16.78 17.32
N VAL A 55 10.41 -15.85 16.43
CA VAL A 55 10.27 -16.06 14.98
C VAL A 55 11.09 -17.24 14.51
N LYS A 56 12.35 -17.37 14.96
CA LYS A 56 13.20 -18.49 14.61
C LYS A 56 12.59 -19.86 14.97
N GLU A 57 12.09 -19.98 16.19
CA GLU A 57 11.51 -21.26 16.63
C GLU A 57 10.16 -21.54 15.94
N SER A 58 9.35 -20.51 15.72
CA SER A 58 8.10 -20.61 14.95
C SER A 58 8.36 -21.02 13.50
N ALA A 59 9.34 -20.41 12.86
CA ALA A 59 9.73 -20.74 11.48
C ALA A 59 10.18 -22.19 11.33
N LYS A 60 11.01 -22.70 12.27
CA LYS A 60 11.40 -24.12 12.29
C LYS A 60 10.17 -25.05 12.37
N MET A 61 9.23 -24.73 13.25
CA MET A 61 8.01 -25.53 13.41
C MET A 61 7.17 -25.54 12.12
N ILE A 62 7.01 -24.40 11.47
CA ILE A 62 6.27 -24.29 10.21
C ILE A 62 6.97 -25.05 9.10
N LYS A 63 8.26 -24.81 8.89
CA LYS A 63 9.06 -25.48 7.84
C LYS A 63 9.18 -27.00 8.07
N HIS A 64 9.06 -27.47 9.31
CA HIS A 64 9.02 -28.89 9.61
C HIS A 64 7.71 -29.55 9.12
N ILE A 65 6.61 -28.83 9.13
CA ILE A 65 5.31 -29.30 8.63
C ILE A 65 5.25 -29.18 7.11
N ASP A 66 5.61 -28.02 6.56
CA ASP A 66 5.60 -27.74 5.13
C ASP A 66 6.80 -26.87 4.75
N PRO A 67 7.88 -27.47 4.22
CA PRO A 67 9.08 -26.74 3.83
C PRO A 67 8.89 -25.83 2.61
N THR A 68 7.78 -25.96 1.89
CA THR A 68 7.49 -25.18 0.67
C THR A 68 6.88 -23.82 0.95
N THR A 69 6.41 -23.58 2.18
CA THR A 69 5.83 -22.29 2.60
C THR A 69 6.86 -21.18 2.52
N GLU A 70 6.43 -20.00 2.15
CA GLU A 70 7.22 -18.77 2.29
C GLU A 70 6.81 -18.04 3.57
N LEU A 71 7.79 -17.64 4.37
CA LEU A 71 7.57 -17.06 5.69
C LEU A 71 7.91 -15.59 5.73
N THR A 72 7.03 -14.81 6.33
CA THR A 72 7.26 -13.42 6.70
C THR A 72 7.19 -13.26 8.21
N ALA A 73 7.72 -12.18 8.75
CA ALA A 73 7.62 -11.84 10.15
C ALA A 73 7.51 -10.32 10.34
N ALA A 74 6.78 -9.92 11.39
CA ALA A 74 6.58 -8.51 11.72
C ALA A 74 7.92 -7.78 11.88
N ALA A 75 8.10 -6.75 11.08
CA ALA A 75 9.27 -5.89 10.99
C ALA A 75 8.82 -4.41 10.98
N LEU A 76 9.77 -3.51 10.92
CA LEU A 76 9.54 -2.07 10.95
C LEU A 76 10.39 -1.39 9.88
N THR A 77 10.22 -0.08 9.74
CA THR A 77 11.22 0.80 9.13
C THR A 77 12.40 1.11 10.07
N ASP A 78 12.28 0.74 11.36
CA ASP A 78 13.37 0.84 12.36
C ASP A 78 14.45 -0.22 12.14
N LEU A 79 15.69 0.25 11.96
CA LEU A 79 16.79 -0.62 11.61
C LEU A 79 17.19 -1.56 12.74
N ASP A 80 17.20 -1.12 14.01
CA ASP A 80 17.64 -1.94 15.13
C ASP A 80 16.73 -3.15 15.35
N TRP A 81 15.42 -2.96 15.16
CA TRP A 81 14.45 -4.06 15.19
C TRP A 81 14.75 -5.07 14.09
N ASN A 82 14.92 -4.61 12.87
CA ASN A 82 15.14 -5.47 11.71
C ASN A 82 16.51 -6.17 11.78
N ILE A 83 17.55 -5.51 12.24
CA ILE A 83 18.87 -6.12 12.45
C ILE A 83 18.77 -7.30 13.42
N SER A 84 18.08 -7.11 14.55
CA SER A 84 17.89 -8.17 15.53
C SER A 84 17.10 -9.35 14.97
N LEU A 85 16.00 -9.08 14.27
CA LEU A 85 15.18 -10.08 13.60
C LEU A 85 16.02 -10.89 12.59
N LEU A 86 16.65 -10.22 11.64
CA LEU A 86 17.37 -10.84 10.52
C LEU A 86 18.62 -11.60 10.98
N LYS A 87 19.37 -11.12 11.96
CA LYS A 87 20.49 -11.86 12.55
C LYS A 87 20.06 -13.18 13.16
N ASN A 88 18.85 -13.27 13.69
CA ASN A 88 18.35 -14.49 14.32
C ASN A 88 17.75 -15.50 13.34
N CYS A 89 17.08 -15.05 12.28
CA CYS A 89 16.21 -15.93 11.51
C CYS A 89 16.19 -15.71 9.98
N SER A 90 17.11 -14.94 9.41
CA SER A 90 17.15 -14.73 7.95
C SER A 90 17.31 -16.01 7.13
N ASP A 91 17.78 -17.11 7.73
CA ASP A 91 17.88 -18.42 7.06
C ASP A 91 16.51 -19.11 6.88
N PHE A 92 15.50 -18.68 7.61
CA PHE A 92 14.16 -19.24 7.58
C PHE A 92 13.12 -18.34 6.96
N LEU A 93 13.42 -17.02 6.84
CA LEU A 93 12.50 -16.03 6.28
C LEU A 93 12.74 -15.82 4.79
N ASP A 94 11.65 -15.64 4.09
CA ASP A 94 11.62 -15.24 2.68
C ASP A 94 11.24 -13.76 2.54
N TRP A 95 10.56 -13.21 3.56
CA TRP A 95 9.98 -11.88 3.58
C TRP A 95 10.15 -11.19 4.94
N ILE A 96 10.07 -9.88 4.92
CA ILE A 96 9.77 -9.07 6.12
C ILE A 96 8.47 -8.31 5.90
N SER A 97 7.63 -8.31 6.93
CA SER A 97 6.32 -7.64 6.96
C SER A 97 6.53 -6.24 7.50
N ILE A 98 6.27 -5.24 6.68
CA ILE A 98 6.35 -3.83 7.05
C ILE A 98 4.94 -3.27 7.08
N HIS A 99 4.58 -2.68 8.22
CA HIS A 99 3.37 -1.88 8.35
C HIS A 99 3.75 -0.42 8.32
N GLU A 100 3.06 0.37 7.52
CA GLU A 100 3.30 1.80 7.42
C GLU A 100 2.00 2.58 7.30
N TYR A 101 1.76 3.42 8.30
CA TYR A 101 0.63 4.33 8.31
C TYR A 101 1.15 5.77 8.40
N TRP A 102 0.85 6.56 7.40
CA TRP A 102 1.17 7.98 7.37
C TRP A 102 0.10 8.73 8.15
N ASP A 103 0.20 8.69 9.47
CA ASP A 103 -0.81 9.17 10.40
C ASP A 103 -0.24 10.17 11.42
N PRO A 104 -0.19 11.46 11.07
CA PRO A 104 0.22 12.47 12.02
C PRO A 104 -0.79 12.74 13.14
N LEU A 105 -1.97 12.11 13.11
CA LEU A 105 -2.97 12.27 14.17
C LEU A 105 -2.51 11.78 15.53
N GLN A 106 -1.60 10.82 15.57
CA GLN A 106 -1.07 10.27 16.81
C GLN A 106 -0.48 11.34 17.73
N GLU A 107 0.11 12.40 17.16
CA GLU A 107 0.76 13.44 17.96
C GLU A 107 -0.19 14.52 18.48
N LYS A 108 -1.25 14.86 17.74
CA LYS A 108 -2.05 16.07 18.04
C LYS A 108 -3.57 15.87 17.91
N ASN A 109 -4.04 14.72 17.59
CA ASN A 109 -5.47 14.47 17.31
C ASN A 109 -6.09 15.50 16.34
N GLN A 110 -5.32 15.86 15.28
CA GLN A 110 -5.71 16.82 14.26
C GLN A 110 -5.51 16.21 12.87
N CYS A 111 -6.50 16.40 12.03
CA CYS A 111 -6.38 16.01 10.62
C CYS A 111 -5.27 16.80 9.93
N ALA A 112 -4.54 16.14 9.03
CA ALA A 112 -3.65 16.83 8.13
C ALA A 112 -4.44 17.64 7.08
N THR A 113 -3.82 18.70 6.55
CA THR A 113 -4.29 19.31 5.31
C THR A 113 -3.97 18.39 4.12
N TYR A 114 -4.56 18.68 2.96
CA TYR A 114 -4.25 17.95 1.74
C TYR A 114 -2.75 17.97 1.43
N GLU A 115 -2.15 19.14 1.53
CA GLU A 115 -0.73 19.35 1.27
C GLU A 115 0.17 18.58 2.25
N GLU A 116 -0.18 18.58 3.53
CA GLU A 116 0.52 17.80 4.55
C GLU A 116 0.40 16.30 4.26
N ALA A 117 -0.76 15.82 3.83
CA ALA A 117 -0.95 14.43 3.44
C ALA A 117 -0.12 14.08 2.19
N MET A 118 -0.02 14.97 1.21
CA MET A 118 0.79 14.77 0.00
C MET A 118 2.30 14.82 0.30
N ALA A 119 2.74 15.52 1.35
CA ALA A 119 4.14 15.50 1.77
C ALA A 119 4.65 14.09 2.07
N TYR A 120 3.80 13.24 2.64
CA TYR A 120 4.17 11.84 2.94
C TYR A 120 4.50 11.01 1.70
N THR A 121 4.09 11.41 0.49
CA THR A 121 4.42 10.66 -0.72
C THR A 121 5.93 10.61 -1.00
N ASN A 122 6.72 11.56 -0.50
CA ASN A 122 8.18 11.53 -0.61
C ASN A 122 8.81 10.50 0.34
N HIS A 123 8.18 10.24 1.48
CA HIS A 123 8.75 9.36 2.52
C HIS A 123 8.62 7.87 2.19
N VAL A 124 7.80 7.50 1.22
CA VAL A 124 7.61 6.10 0.83
C VAL A 124 8.87 5.52 0.20
N ASP A 125 9.45 6.24 -0.76
CA ASP A 125 10.71 5.83 -1.40
C ASP A 125 11.85 5.77 -0.34
N ASP A 126 11.96 6.78 0.53
CA ASP A 126 12.95 6.83 1.60
C ASP A 126 12.84 5.61 2.54
N SER A 127 11.62 5.24 2.95
CA SER A 127 11.37 4.06 3.78
C SER A 127 11.84 2.78 3.11
N ILE A 128 11.53 2.61 1.81
CA ILE A 128 11.94 1.43 1.05
C ILE A 128 13.47 1.40 0.90
N GLU A 129 14.09 2.52 0.54
CA GLU A 129 15.53 2.63 0.35
C GLU A 129 16.32 2.34 1.63
N ASN A 130 15.85 2.81 2.78
CA ASN A 130 16.45 2.51 4.08
C ASN A 130 16.45 1.01 4.37
N ILE A 131 15.33 0.34 4.15
CA ILE A 131 15.21 -1.12 4.35
C ILE A 131 16.07 -1.87 3.32
N GLN A 132 16.06 -1.45 2.06
CA GLN A 132 16.89 -2.03 1.01
C GLN A 132 18.39 -1.88 1.32
N GLY A 133 18.78 -0.72 1.85
CA GLY A 133 20.13 -0.45 2.30
C GLY A 133 20.56 -1.43 3.40
N LEU A 134 19.69 -1.70 4.38
CA LEU A 134 19.93 -2.68 5.42
C LEU A 134 20.07 -4.09 4.84
N LEU A 135 19.15 -4.52 3.98
CA LEU A 135 19.22 -5.84 3.35
C LEU A 135 20.52 -6.01 2.54
N THR A 136 20.95 -4.96 1.85
CA THR A 136 22.22 -4.94 1.11
C THR A 136 23.42 -5.08 2.06
N ALA A 137 23.47 -4.30 3.15
CA ALA A 137 24.53 -4.35 4.13
C ALA A 137 24.65 -5.69 4.85
N MET A 138 23.54 -6.42 4.97
CA MET A 138 23.51 -7.76 5.56
C MET A 138 23.69 -8.89 4.53
N ASN A 139 23.94 -8.62 3.26
CA ASN A 139 23.97 -9.59 2.15
C ASN A 139 22.66 -10.39 1.99
N LEU A 140 21.53 -9.74 2.23
CA LEU A 140 20.20 -10.34 2.15
C LEU A 140 19.36 -9.81 0.98
N LYS A 141 19.84 -8.77 0.26
CA LYS A 141 19.18 -8.29 -0.97
C LYS A 141 19.07 -9.43 -1.99
N GLY A 142 17.87 -9.61 -2.54
CA GLY A 142 17.55 -10.73 -3.45
C GLY A 142 17.18 -12.04 -2.74
N LYS A 143 17.49 -12.19 -1.43
CA LYS A 143 17.04 -13.32 -0.61
C LYS A 143 15.78 -12.98 0.18
N ILE A 144 15.77 -11.83 0.85
CA ILE A 144 14.63 -11.36 1.65
C ILE A 144 13.89 -10.30 0.85
N LYS A 145 12.59 -10.46 0.75
CA LYS A 145 11.67 -9.55 0.06
C LYS A 145 10.94 -8.67 1.08
N ILE A 146 10.48 -7.51 0.64
CA ILE A 146 9.65 -6.62 1.43
C ILE A 146 8.17 -6.87 1.07
N ALA A 147 7.35 -7.07 2.09
CA ALA A 147 5.90 -7.02 2.00
C ALA A 147 5.40 -5.83 2.81
N PHE A 148 4.80 -4.85 2.14
CA PHE A 148 3.93 -3.91 2.82
C PHE A 148 2.56 -4.58 2.94
N ASP A 149 2.40 -5.40 3.95
CA ASP A 149 1.20 -6.21 4.12
C ASP A 149 0.13 -5.51 4.98
N GLU A 150 0.46 -4.31 5.48
CA GLU A 150 -0.50 -3.40 6.07
C GLU A 150 -0.05 -1.94 5.86
N TRP A 151 -0.81 -1.17 5.11
CA TRP A 151 -0.53 0.25 4.87
C TRP A 151 -1.79 1.03 4.56
N ASN A 152 -1.80 2.33 4.88
CA ASN A 152 -2.87 3.26 4.53
C ASN A 152 -2.43 4.71 4.79
N LEU A 153 -3.08 5.68 4.12
CA LEU A 153 -3.11 7.06 4.56
C LEU A 153 -4.17 7.19 5.66
N ARG A 154 -3.79 7.65 6.85
CA ARG A 154 -4.71 7.76 8.00
C ARG A 154 -4.89 9.17 8.53
N SER A 155 -4.33 10.13 7.88
CA SER A 155 -4.13 11.46 8.44
C SER A 155 -4.99 12.54 7.79
N TRP A 156 -5.42 12.30 6.56
CA TRP A 156 -6.19 13.24 5.83
C TRP A 156 -7.67 13.11 6.21
N TYR A 157 -8.26 14.22 6.64
CA TYR A 157 -9.69 14.32 6.91
C TYR A 157 -10.32 13.18 7.73
N HIS A 158 -9.68 12.82 8.83
CA HIS A 158 -10.24 11.90 9.83
C HIS A 158 -10.77 12.68 11.03
N PRO A 159 -12.00 13.15 11.02
CA PRO A 159 -12.50 14.09 12.04
C PRO A 159 -12.55 13.50 13.46
N ASN A 160 -12.57 12.19 13.59
CA ASN A 160 -12.81 11.49 14.85
C ASN A 160 -11.87 10.33 15.12
N VAL A 161 -10.66 10.34 14.58
CA VAL A 161 -9.67 9.34 14.97
C VAL A 161 -9.21 9.65 16.38
N PHE A 162 -9.79 8.98 17.33
CA PHE A 162 -9.40 9.07 18.72
C PHE A 162 -8.28 8.06 18.96
N HIS A 163 -7.06 8.57 19.08
CA HIS A 163 -5.97 7.75 19.57
C HIS A 163 -6.09 7.69 21.10
N GLN A 164 -6.59 6.55 21.60
CA GLN A 164 -6.57 6.31 23.03
C GLN A 164 -5.21 5.75 23.43
N PRO A 165 -4.50 6.40 24.36
CA PRO A 165 -3.29 5.81 24.92
C PRO A 165 -3.62 4.46 25.55
N MET A 166 -2.73 3.50 25.43
CA MET A 166 -2.80 2.24 26.16
C MET A 166 -2.86 2.54 27.66
N GLY A 167 -3.77 1.92 28.39
CA GLY A 167 -3.92 2.13 29.82
C GLY A 167 -5.13 2.97 30.26
N VAL A 168 -6.02 3.29 29.36
CA VAL A 168 -7.31 3.90 29.65
C VAL A 168 -8.26 2.97 30.43
N THR A 169 -9.27 3.56 31.02
CA THR A 169 -10.24 2.85 31.86
C THR A 169 -11.00 1.76 31.07
N LYS A 170 -11.48 0.76 31.80
CA LYS A 170 -12.32 -0.29 31.19
C LYS A 170 -13.53 0.27 30.45
N GLU A 171 -14.06 1.39 30.89
CA GLU A 171 -15.22 2.07 30.32
C GLU A 171 -14.93 2.66 28.95
N GLU A 172 -13.79 3.31 28.79
CA GLU A 172 -13.32 3.82 27.50
C GLU A 172 -13.00 2.69 26.51
N TYR A 173 -12.52 1.57 27.02
CA TYR A 173 -12.24 0.38 26.21
C TYR A 173 -13.52 -0.28 25.65
N LEU A 174 -14.63 -0.13 26.33
CA LEU A 174 -15.92 -0.69 25.94
C LEU A 174 -16.79 0.30 25.14
N THR A 175 -16.35 1.54 24.98
CA THR A 175 -17.06 2.52 24.15
C THR A 175 -16.89 2.12 22.67
N PRO A 176 -17.98 1.99 21.92
CA PRO A 176 -17.89 1.68 20.49
C PRO A 176 -17.02 2.71 19.76
N ARG A 177 -16.10 2.22 18.94
CA ARG A 177 -15.21 3.06 18.11
C ARG A 177 -15.79 3.37 16.74
N ASP A 178 -17.10 3.38 16.61
CA ASP A 178 -17.83 3.50 15.35
C ASP A 178 -17.53 4.79 14.58
N GLU A 179 -17.03 5.81 15.30
CA GLU A 179 -16.70 7.10 14.70
C GLU A 179 -15.46 7.07 13.77
N ASN A 180 -14.63 6.04 13.86
CA ASN A 180 -13.47 5.86 12.98
C ASN A 180 -13.81 5.20 11.66
N ASP A 181 -15.03 4.72 11.48
CA ASP A 181 -15.47 3.98 10.31
C ASP A 181 -16.46 4.78 9.46
N GLN A 182 -16.20 6.07 9.32
CA GLN A 182 -17.02 6.93 8.48
C GLN A 182 -16.55 6.87 7.02
N ASN A 183 -17.45 6.45 6.15
CA ASN A 183 -17.15 6.36 4.72
C ASN A 183 -16.67 7.70 4.11
N ALA A 184 -17.21 8.83 4.56
CA ALA A 184 -16.88 10.15 4.07
C ALA A 184 -15.41 10.60 4.34
N THR A 185 -14.66 9.87 5.17
CA THR A 185 -13.25 10.17 5.44
C THR A 185 -12.31 9.62 4.36
N TYR A 186 -12.81 8.79 3.44
CA TYR A 186 -12.02 8.17 2.36
C TYR A 186 -12.34 8.84 1.03
N THR A 187 -11.48 9.71 0.61
CA THR A 187 -11.72 10.72 -0.41
C THR A 187 -10.79 10.55 -1.62
N MET A 188 -10.83 11.50 -2.54
CA MET A 188 -9.91 11.51 -3.68
C MET A 188 -8.45 11.71 -3.25
N ALA A 189 -8.18 12.37 -2.12
CA ALA A 189 -6.83 12.49 -1.57
C ALA A 189 -6.22 11.12 -1.22
N ASP A 190 -7.05 10.20 -0.67
CA ASP A 190 -6.61 8.82 -0.38
C ASP A 190 -6.24 8.06 -1.67
N ALA A 191 -6.97 8.32 -2.76
CA ALA A 191 -6.64 7.73 -4.06
C ALA A 191 -5.31 8.27 -4.61
N VAL A 192 -5.09 9.58 -4.55
CA VAL A 192 -3.84 10.22 -5.00
C VAL A 192 -2.65 9.68 -4.19
N PHE A 193 -2.77 9.65 -2.87
CA PHE A 193 -1.73 9.07 -2.01
C PHE A 193 -1.49 7.59 -2.33
N SER A 194 -2.55 6.79 -2.44
CA SER A 194 -2.43 5.35 -2.72
C SER A 194 -1.76 5.07 -4.06
N ALA A 195 -2.04 5.89 -5.07
CA ALA A 195 -1.39 5.77 -6.36
C ALA A 195 0.11 6.10 -6.29
N CYS A 196 0.50 7.16 -5.58
CA CYS A 196 1.91 7.48 -5.33
C CYS A 196 2.61 6.36 -4.55
N PHE A 197 1.96 5.80 -3.52
CA PHE A 197 2.48 4.66 -2.76
C PHE A 197 2.73 3.44 -3.66
N LEU A 198 1.75 3.08 -4.48
CA LEU A 198 1.89 1.95 -5.39
C LEU A 198 2.92 2.23 -6.51
N ASN A 199 3.06 3.46 -6.97
CA ASN A 199 4.13 3.84 -7.89
C ASN A 199 5.51 3.62 -7.24
N ALA A 200 5.71 4.07 -5.99
CA ALA A 200 6.95 3.84 -5.25
C ALA A 200 7.23 2.34 -5.08
N CYS A 201 6.26 1.54 -4.65
CA CYS A 201 6.42 0.08 -4.57
C CYS A 201 6.82 -0.55 -5.90
N ASN A 202 6.25 -0.08 -7.02
CA ASN A 202 6.59 -0.58 -8.35
C ASN A 202 7.97 -0.11 -8.81
N ARG A 203 8.40 1.12 -8.54
CA ARG A 203 9.76 1.59 -8.81
C ARG A 203 10.80 0.70 -8.11
N HIS A 204 10.48 0.23 -6.91
CA HIS A 204 11.33 -0.66 -6.11
C HIS A 204 10.92 -2.14 -6.22
N CYS A 205 10.36 -2.56 -7.35
CA CYS A 205 9.87 -3.93 -7.55
C CYS A 205 10.98 -5.01 -7.51
N ASP A 206 12.25 -4.65 -7.46
CA ASP A 206 13.36 -5.57 -7.21
C ASP A 206 13.34 -6.10 -5.76
N VAL A 207 12.86 -5.33 -4.79
CA VAL A 207 12.80 -5.69 -3.37
C VAL A 207 11.38 -5.75 -2.81
N VAL A 208 10.48 -4.84 -3.21
CA VAL A 208 9.07 -4.87 -2.79
C VAL A 208 8.30 -5.80 -3.70
N LYS A 209 7.69 -6.83 -3.13
CA LYS A 209 6.98 -7.87 -3.89
C LYS A 209 5.51 -8.02 -3.48
N MET A 210 5.08 -7.29 -2.48
CA MET A 210 3.71 -7.33 -1.98
C MET A 210 3.33 -5.98 -1.37
N ALA A 211 2.12 -5.51 -1.69
CA ALA A 211 1.53 -4.30 -1.10
C ALA A 211 0.03 -4.54 -0.87
N ASN A 212 -0.34 -4.83 0.37
CA ASN A 212 -1.71 -5.17 0.75
C ASN A 212 -2.33 -4.02 1.51
N PHE A 213 -3.43 -3.50 1.01
CA PHE A 213 -4.18 -2.44 1.65
C PHE A 213 -4.92 -2.97 2.88
N ALA A 214 -4.80 -2.32 4.01
CA ALA A 214 -5.38 -2.81 5.26
C ALA A 214 -6.49 -1.91 5.82
N PRO A 215 -7.65 -2.50 6.07
CA PRO A 215 -8.18 -3.78 5.59
C PRO A 215 -8.78 -3.67 4.17
N THR A 216 -9.39 -4.73 3.64
CA THR A 216 -10.07 -4.68 2.34
C THR A 216 -11.49 -4.14 2.45
N VAL A 217 -12.22 -4.53 3.48
CA VAL A 217 -13.65 -4.20 3.67
C VAL A 217 -13.82 -3.47 4.99
N ASN A 218 -14.64 -2.44 4.97
CA ASN A 218 -15.00 -1.58 6.11
C ASN A 218 -13.79 -0.89 6.75
N THR A 219 -13.98 -0.26 7.88
CA THR A 219 -12.96 0.53 8.56
C THR A 219 -12.24 1.44 7.56
N ARG A 220 -10.99 1.16 7.20
CA ARG A 220 -10.16 1.89 6.23
C ARG A 220 -10.11 1.25 4.86
N GLY A 221 -10.92 0.20 4.63
CA GLY A 221 -10.87 -0.62 3.43
C GLY A 221 -11.33 0.07 2.16
N CYS A 222 -10.99 -0.54 1.04
CA CYS A 222 -11.38 -0.08 -0.29
C CYS A 222 -12.89 -0.20 -0.54
N ILE A 223 -13.55 -1.12 0.16
CA ILE A 223 -14.98 -1.42 0.02
C ILE A 223 -15.66 -1.13 1.36
N PHE A 224 -16.70 -0.33 1.32
CA PHE A 224 -17.51 -0.05 2.51
C PHE A 224 -18.90 -0.64 2.35
N THR A 225 -19.44 -1.23 3.43
CA THR A 225 -20.72 -1.94 3.39
C THR A 225 -21.77 -1.25 4.25
N TYR A 226 -22.98 -1.14 3.69
CA TYR A 226 -24.18 -0.71 4.37
C TYR A 226 -25.26 -1.79 4.22
N ASP A 227 -26.33 -1.71 4.97
CA ASP A 227 -27.49 -2.60 4.79
C ASP A 227 -28.11 -2.46 3.39
N GLU A 228 -28.02 -1.27 2.80
CA GLU A 228 -28.55 -0.94 1.47
C GLU A 228 -27.62 -1.35 0.31
N GLY A 229 -26.37 -1.69 0.57
CA GLY A 229 -25.42 -2.07 -0.46
C GLY A 229 -23.96 -1.83 -0.12
N ILE A 230 -23.12 -1.78 -1.14
CA ILE A 230 -21.69 -1.55 -1.02
C ILE A 230 -21.29 -0.24 -1.70
N VAL A 231 -20.23 0.36 -1.17
CA VAL A 231 -19.56 1.51 -1.78
C VAL A 231 -18.15 1.11 -2.17
N LEU A 232 -17.80 1.32 -3.43
CA LEU A 232 -16.43 1.23 -3.90
C LEU A 232 -15.79 2.60 -3.68
N ARG A 233 -14.86 2.68 -2.72
CA ARG A 233 -14.16 3.92 -2.36
C ARG A 233 -13.16 4.31 -3.46
N SER A 234 -12.69 5.52 -3.43
CA SER A 234 -11.69 6.04 -4.39
C SER A 234 -10.46 5.14 -4.51
N THR A 235 -10.00 4.58 -3.40
CA THR A 235 -8.87 3.64 -3.32
C THR A 235 -9.13 2.32 -4.03
N TYR A 236 -10.37 1.81 -4.04
CA TYR A 236 -10.73 0.62 -4.83
C TYR A 236 -10.41 0.83 -6.31
N HIS A 237 -10.78 1.98 -6.84
CA HIS A 237 -10.55 2.30 -8.25
C HIS A 237 -9.07 2.43 -8.60
N VAL A 238 -8.22 2.86 -7.66
CA VAL A 238 -6.76 2.84 -7.86
C VAL A 238 -6.27 1.41 -8.03
N PHE A 239 -6.65 0.49 -7.13
CA PHE A 239 -6.27 -0.92 -7.27
C PHE A 239 -6.79 -1.55 -8.56
N ASP A 240 -8.04 -1.25 -8.93
CA ASP A 240 -8.64 -1.74 -10.18
C ASP A 240 -7.85 -1.29 -11.41
N LEU A 241 -7.49 0.00 -11.47
CA LEU A 241 -6.66 0.54 -12.54
C LEU A 241 -5.27 -0.12 -12.60
N TYR A 242 -4.60 -0.26 -11.46
CA TYR A 242 -3.25 -0.82 -11.39
C TYR A 242 -3.20 -2.30 -11.76
N VAL A 243 -4.10 -3.10 -11.20
CA VAL A 243 -4.14 -4.55 -11.43
C VAL A 243 -4.50 -4.89 -12.88
N ASN A 244 -5.40 -4.12 -13.49
CA ASN A 244 -5.92 -4.45 -14.81
C ASN A 244 -5.16 -3.79 -15.96
N LEU A 245 -4.51 -2.65 -15.75
CA LEU A 245 -3.94 -1.86 -16.83
C LEU A 245 -2.42 -1.82 -16.86
N LEU A 246 -1.72 -1.83 -15.70
CA LEU A 246 -0.25 -1.75 -15.71
C LEU A 246 0.38 -2.91 -16.45
N GLY A 247 1.56 -2.67 -16.96
CA GLY A 247 2.35 -3.66 -17.70
C GLY A 247 3.09 -4.64 -16.79
N ASP A 248 3.67 -5.66 -17.40
CA ASP A 248 4.36 -6.76 -16.71
C ASP A 248 5.79 -6.42 -16.28
N THR A 249 6.36 -5.35 -16.86
CA THR A 249 7.75 -4.93 -16.62
C THR A 249 7.80 -3.44 -16.34
N VAL A 250 8.39 -3.07 -15.21
CA VAL A 250 8.71 -1.68 -14.90
C VAL A 250 9.92 -1.24 -15.71
N VAL A 251 9.86 -0.04 -16.25
CA VAL A 251 10.95 0.59 -17.01
C VAL A 251 11.28 1.94 -16.41
N ASP A 252 12.50 2.42 -16.65
CA ASP A 252 12.93 3.72 -16.15
C ASP A 252 12.04 4.84 -16.69
N CYS A 253 11.70 5.74 -15.81
CA CYS A 253 10.86 6.90 -16.09
C CYS A 253 11.30 8.07 -15.21
N TRP A 254 11.40 9.26 -15.76
CA TRP A 254 11.67 10.48 -15.02
C TRP A 254 10.85 11.62 -15.59
N CYS A 255 10.62 12.64 -14.77
CA CYS A 255 9.93 13.85 -15.16
C CYS A 255 10.92 15.01 -15.13
N GLU A 256 11.28 15.54 -16.30
CA GLU A 256 12.12 16.74 -16.40
C GLU A 256 11.33 17.97 -15.98
N ASP A 257 12.00 18.91 -15.33
CA ASP A 257 11.41 20.19 -14.89
C ASP A 257 10.07 20.03 -14.15
N ALA A 258 9.90 18.91 -13.42
CA ALA A 258 8.67 18.65 -12.68
C ALA A 258 8.35 19.80 -11.73
N PRO A 259 7.16 20.42 -11.87
CA PRO A 259 6.78 21.49 -10.97
C PRO A 259 6.73 20.97 -9.54
N LYS A 260 7.17 21.79 -8.60
CA LYS A 260 7.18 21.49 -7.18
C LYS A 260 6.19 22.36 -6.44
N MET A 261 5.69 21.87 -5.33
CA MET A 261 4.98 22.67 -4.34
C MET A 261 5.71 22.58 -3.00
N THR A 262 5.76 23.70 -2.30
CA THR A 262 6.30 23.74 -0.94
C THR A 262 5.15 23.50 0.02
N VAL A 263 5.28 22.47 0.84
CA VAL A 263 4.30 22.12 1.87
C VAL A 263 4.93 22.30 3.23
N LYS A 264 4.11 22.60 4.23
CA LYS A 264 4.55 22.59 5.61
C LYS A 264 4.16 21.27 6.21
N SER A 265 5.15 20.44 6.54
CA SER A 265 4.89 19.19 7.23
C SER A 265 4.27 19.43 8.60
N LYS A 266 3.65 18.44 9.16
CA LYS A 266 3.03 18.52 10.49
C LYS A 266 4.06 18.80 11.60
N ALA A 267 5.30 18.39 11.40
CA ALA A 267 6.43 18.74 12.25
C ALA A 267 6.84 20.22 12.13
N GLY A 268 6.27 20.96 11.18
CA GLY A 268 6.53 22.37 10.94
C GLY A 268 7.69 22.65 9.99
N ALA A 269 8.33 21.62 9.46
CA ALA A 269 9.36 21.77 8.43
C ALA A 269 8.75 22.13 7.08
N LEU A 270 9.47 22.89 6.28
CA LEU A 270 9.09 23.13 4.87
C LEU A 270 9.71 22.02 4.03
N GLU A 271 8.88 21.36 3.25
CA GLU A 271 9.27 20.29 2.34
C GLU A 271 8.87 20.64 0.91
N GLU A 272 9.75 20.36 -0.03
CA GLU A 272 9.43 20.44 -1.45
C GLU A 272 8.99 19.06 -1.94
N ILE A 273 7.81 18.99 -2.54
CA ILE A 273 7.32 17.77 -3.19
C ILE A 273 7.11 18.02 -4.67
N GLN A 274 7.43 17.04 -5.49
CA GLN A 274 7.06 17.07 -6.90
C GLN A 274 5.55 16.96 -7.04
N ILE A 275 4.96 17.81 -7.86
CA ILE A 275 3.52 17.81 -8.12
C ILE A 275 3.11 16.57 -8.92
N ILE A 276 3.96 16.12 -9.84
CA ILE A 276 3.73 14.94 -10.66
C ILE A 276 4.52 13.76 -10.10
N ASP A 277 3.84 12.66 -9.86
CA ASP A 277 4.46 11.35 -9.64
C ASP A 277 4.20 10.47 -10.86
N ALA A 278 5.22 9.76 -11.33
CA ALA A 278 5.16 8.98 -12.56
C ALA A 278 5.78 7.59 -12.38
N LEU A 279 5.18 6.61 -13.04
CA LEU A 279 5.68 5.25 -13.21
C LEU A 279 5.47 4.83 -14.66
N ALA A 280 6.45 4.18 -15.25
CA ALA A 280 6.32 3.58 -16.58
C ALA A 280 6.42 2.05 -16.51
N THR A 281 5.56 1.40 -17.26
CA THR A 281 5.58 -0.06 -17.43
C THR A 281 5.39 -0.44 -18.89
N MET A 282 5.83 -1.65 -19.24
CA MET A 282 5.70 -2.20 -20.59
C MET A 282 4.88 -3.48 -20.59
N LYS A 283 4.06 -3.66 -21.61
CA LYS A 283 3.30 -4.88 -21.87
C LYS A 283 3.29 -5.15 -23.38
N LYS A 284 4.10 -6.10 -23.83
CA LYS A 284 4.29 -6.37 -25.28
C LYS A 284 4.73 -5.09 -26.03
N ASP A 285 3.90 -4.62 -26.95
CA ASP A 285 4.15 -3.45 -27.81
C ASP A 285 3.50 -2.17 -27.27
N SER A 286 3.19 -2.14 -25.98
CA SER A 286 2.52 -1.02 -25.33
C SER A 286 3.34 -0.49 -24.17
N ALA A 287 3.47 0.83 -24.07
CA ALA A 287 3.93 1.51 -22.86
C ALA A 287 2.71 1.99 -22.07
N ILE A 288 2.76 1.79 -20.77
CA ILE A 288 1.69 2.22 -19.87
C ILE A 288 2.30 3.11 -18.78
N LEU A 289 1.80 4.33 -18.67
CA LEU A 289 2.21 5.28 -17.65
C LEU A 289 1.15 5.40 -16.58
N SER A 290 1.56 5.33 -15.32
CA SER A 290 0.77 5.82 -14.20
C SER A 290 1.24 7.23 -13.86
N LEU A 291 0.37 8.21 -14.04
CA LEU A 291 0.64 9.62 -13.86
C LEU A 291 -0.29 10.18 -12.78
N VAL A 292 0.29 10.70 -11.71
CA VAL A 292 -0.46 11.24 -10.58
C VAL A 292 -0.20 12.74 -10.49
N ASN A 293 -1.27 13.54 -10.58
CA ASN A 293 -1.20 14.97 -10.34
C ASN A 293 -1.62 15.28 -8.91
N LYS A 294 -0.67 15.69 -8.08
CA LYS A 294 -0.88 16.05 -6.67
C LYS A 294 -1.34 17.49 -6.45
N ASP A 295 -1.40 18.34 -7.50
CA ASP A 295 -1.89 19.71 -7.35
C ASP A 295 -3.39 19.69 -7.02
N PRO A 296 -3.82 20.29 -5.89
CA PRO A 296 -5.22 20.24 -5.48
C PRO A 296 -6.16 21.07 -6.35
N GLY A 297 -5.65 22.07 -7.07
CA GLY A 297 -6.50 23.05 -7.76
C GLY A 297 -6.20 23.23 -9.25
N SER A 298 -5.05 22.73 -9.74
CA SER A 298 -4.62 23.02 -11.12
C SER A 298 -4.35 21.76 -11.92
N GLY A 299 -4.89 21.72 -13.13
CA GLY A 299 -4.49 20.72 -14.12
C GLY A 299 -3.04 20.97 -14.59
N ARG A 300 -2.39 19.90 -15.04
CA ARG A 300 -1.00 19.94 -15.53
C ARG A 300 -0.90 19.36 -16.92
N ALA A 301 -0.22 20.07 -17.79
CA ALA A 301 0.11 19.58 -19.13
C ALA A 301 1.48 18.89 -19.07
N LEU A 302 1.59 17.73 -19.69
CA LEU A 302 2.82 16.93 -19.78
C LEU A 302 3.08 16.52 -21.21
N ASP A 303 4.29 16.73 -21.69
CA ASP A 303 4.78 16.13 -22.90
C ASP A 303 5.37 14.75 -22.58
N VAL A 304 5.10 13.76 -23.41
CA VAL A 304 5.60 12.39 -23.22
C VAL A 304 6.54 12.05 -24.36
N ASP A 305 7.77 11.68 -24.02
CA ASP A 305 8.78 11.25 -24.99
C ASP A 305 9.20 9.79 -24.72
N PHE A 306 9.06 8.94 -25.70
CA PHE A 306 9.51 7.54 -25.67
C PHE A 306 10.74 7.31 -26.56
N GLY A 307 11.31 8.34 -27.17
CA GLY A 307 12.32 8.21 -28.22
C GLY A 307 11.78 7.63 -29.54
N ALA A 308 10.51 7.22 -29.57
CA ALA A 308 9.79 6.73 -30.74
C ALA A 308 8.33 7.18 -30.63
N ALA A 309 7.71 7.53 -31.75
CA ALA A 309 6.32 7.97 -31.76
C ALA A 309 5.35 6.79 -31.65
N PRO A 310 4.47 6.76 -30.64
CA PRO A 310 3.35 5.81 -30.62
C PRO A 310 2.36 6.10 -31.76
N LYS A 311 1.56 5.13 -32.11
CA LYS A 311 0.47 5.30 -33.10
C LYS A 311 -0.77 5.90 -32.49
N GLU A 312 -1.12 5.39 -31.33
CA GLU A 312 -2.35 5.77 -30.64
C GLU A 312 -2.17 5.69 -29.12
N TYR A 313 -3.02 6.40 -28.41
CA TYR A 313 -3.06 6.35 -26.94
C TYR A 313 -4.48 6.36 -26.41
N ARG A 314 -4.64 5.95 -25.16
CA ARG A 314 -5.89 5.99 -24.42
C ARG A 314 -5.60 6.36 -22.96
N LEU A 315 -6.50 7.16 -22.37
CA LEU A 315 -6.42 7.58 -20.99
C LEU A 315 -7.52 6.94 -20.16
N HIS A 316 -7.17 6.53 -18.94
CA HIS A 316 -8.11 6.16 -17.89
C HIS A 316 -7.87 7.11 -16.72
N THR A 317 -8.78 8.03 -16.51
CA THR A 317 -8.61 9.09 -15.51
C THR A 317 -9.57 8.92 -14.35
N LEU A 318 -9.02 8.92 -13.13
CA LEU A 318 -9.73 8.95 -11.86
C LEU A 318 -9.52 10.32 -11.23
N THR A 319 -10.58 11.07 -11.00
CA THR A 319 -10.58 12.36 -10.31
C THR A 319 -11.94 12.62 -9.69
N GLY A 320 -12.04 13.60 -8.82
CA GLY A 320 -13.27 14.12 -8.23
C GLY A 320 -13.46 15.60 -8.53
N LYS A 321 -14.55 16.18 -8.07
CA LYS A 321 -14.78 17.65 -8.16
C LYS A 321 -13.81 18.44 -7.27
N ALA A 322 -13.40 17.81 -6.16
CA ALA A 322 -12.44 18.36 -5.20
C ALA A 322 -11.65 17.20 -4.58
N ALA A 323 -10.54 17.51 -3.91
CA ALA A 323 -9.69 16.52 -3.25
C ALA A 323 -10.42 15.75 -2.13
N ASP A 324 -11.46 16.34 -1.55
CA ASP A 324 -12.32 15.74 -0.52
C ASP A 324 -13.58 15.05 -1.08
N SER A 325 -13.71 14.92 -2.40
CA SER A 325 -14.79 14.13 -3.01
C SER A 325 -14.70 12.67 -2.57
N TYR A 326 -15.85 12.05 -2.34
CA TYR A 326 -15.96 10.64 -1.94
C TYR A 326 -17.23 10.00 -2.52
N ASN A 327 -17.21 8.68 -2.62
CA ASN A 327 -18.37 7.89 -3.04
C ASN A 327 -19.21 7.46 -1.84
N ASP A 328 -20.54 7.38 -2.03
CA ASP A 328 -21.49 6.89 -1.03
C ASP A 328 -22.68 6.21 -1.70
N ILE A 329 -23.60 5.62 -0.93
CA ILE A 329 -24.84 5.08 -1.45
C ILE A 329 -25.59 6.17 -2.20
N GLY A 330 -25.93 5.91 -3.47
CA GLY A 330 -26.56 6.89 -4.33
C GLY A 330 -25.66 8.06 -4.77
N LYS A 331 -24.40 8.08 -4.36
CA LYS A 331 -23.41 9.10 -4.72
C LYS A 331 -22.14 8.43 -5.27
N ASN A 332 -22.07 8.29 -6.57
CA ASN A 332 -20.92 7.70 -7.27
C ASN A 332 -20.23 8.80 -8.11
N GLU A 333 -19.44 9.65 -7.44
CA GLU A 333 -18.78 10.80 -8.06
C GLU A 333 -17.36 10.48 -8.55
N ILE A 334 -16.71 9.48 -7.95
CA ILE A 334 -15.35 9.08 -8.25
C ILE A 334 -15.36 7.70 -8.89
N PHE A 335 -15.06 7.65 -10.18
CA PHE A 335 -14.88 6.40 -10.93
C PHE A 335 -13.96 6.65 -12.13
N PRO A 336 -13.24 5.63 -12.62
CA PRO A 336 -12.37 5.79 -13.76
C PRO A 336 -13.16 6.09 -15.04
N VAL A 337 -12.75 7.14 -15.75
CA VAL A 337 -13.30 7.49 -17.07
C VAL A 337 -12.26 7.17 -18.13
N ALA A 338 -12.61 6.26 -19.04
CA ALA A 338 -11.75 5.90 -20.16
C ALA A 338 -12.06 6.74 -21.41
N SER A 339 -11.04 7.26 -22.06
CA SER A 339 -11.16 7.85 -23.40
C SER A 339 -11.35 6.74 -24.46
N GLN A 340 -11.73 7.11 -25.66
CA GLN A 340 -11.50 6.28 -26.83
C GLN A 340 -9.99 6.22 -27.14
N TRP A 341 -9.55 5.26 -27.98
CA TRP A 341 -8.23 5.31 -28.57
C TRP A 341 -8.14 6.52 -29.49
N LEU A 342 -7.13 7.35 -29.29
CA LEU A 342 -6.87 8.57 -30.04
C LEU A 342 -5.54 8.44 -30.78
N PRO A 343 -5.44 8.92 -32.02
CA PRO A 343 -4.16 9.00 -32.71
C PRO A 343 -3.19 9.87 -31.89
N PHE A 344 -1.93 9.43 -31.79
CA PHE A 344 -0.91 10.22 -31.13
C PHE A 344 -0.36 11.25 -32.13
N ASP A 345 -0.55 12.51 -31.85
CA ASP A 345 -0.13 13.65 -32.67
C ASP A 345 1.01 14.48 -32.03
N GLY A 346 1.55 14.00 -30.92
CA GLY A 346 2.59 14.71 -30.16
C GLY A 346 2.05 15.79 -29.24
N SER A 347 0.73 15.89 -29.07
CA SER A 347 0.13 16.86 -28.14
C SER A 347 0.43 16.48 -26.70
N SER A 348 0.53 17.52 -25.83
CA SER A 348 0.64 17.35 -24.40
C SER A 348 -0.60 16.67 -23.81
N LEU A 349 -0.39 15.76 -22.87
CA LEU A 349 -1.46 15.23 -22.03
C LEU A 349 -1.85 16.28 -20.99
N THR A 350 -3.15 16.40 -20.72
CA THR A 350 -3.64 17.22 -19.61
C THR A 350 -4.11 16.31 -18.48
N LEU A 351 -3.45 16.40 -17.33
CA LEU A 351 -3.86 15.74 -16.10
C LEU A 351 -4.75 16.67 -15.29
N PRO A 352 -5.96 16.29 -14.93
CA PRO A 352 -6.80 17.09 -14.02
C PRO A 352 -6.13 17.33 -12.66
N PRO A 353 -6.56 18.30 -11.86
CA PRO A 353 -6.10 18.42 -10.49
C PRO A 353 -6.43 17.17 -9.68
N HIS A 354 -5.66 16.89 -8.63
CA HIS A 354 -5.84 15.75 -7.70
C HIS A 354 -6.30 14.47 -8.41
N SER A 355 -5.56 14.03 -9.43
CA SER A 355 -5.98 12.93 -10.30
C SER A 355 -4.96 11.80 -10.39
N VAL A 356 -5.47 10.61 -10.71
CA VAL A 356 -4.69 9.44 -11.12
C VAL A 356 -5.07 9.10 -12.56
N THR A 357 -4.08 9.08 -13.44
CA THR A 357 -4.30 8.80 -14.86
C THR A 357 -3.40 7.64 -15.31
N ILE A 358 -4.00 6.57 -15.81
CA ILE A 358 -3.27 5.53 -16.54
C ILE A 358 -3.35 5.84 -18.02
N ALA A 359 -2.20 6.09 -18.64
CA ALA A 359 -2.09 6.37 -20.06
C ALA A 359 -1.46 5.18 -20.79
N GLU A 360 -2.24 4.58 -21.68
CA GLU A 360 -1.78 3.45 -22.51
C GLU A 360 -1.36 3.95 -23.89
N TYR A 361 -0.18 3.57 -24.35
CA TYR A 361 0.37 3.90 -25.68
C TYR A 361 0.68 2.64 -26.47
N ARG A 362 0.35 2.63 -27.77
CA ARG A 362 0.67 1.56 -28.72
C ARG A 362 1.61 2.04 -29.80
N PHE A 363 2.61 1.23 -30.09
CA PHE A 363 3.63 1.50 -31.11
C PHE A 363 3.39 0.76 -32.42
#